data_b7b9e39aa6496b415eeba83d3170954f
#
_entry.id   b7b9e39aa6496b415eeba83d3170954f
#
_cell.length_a   1.000
_cell.length_b   1.000
_cell.length_c   1.000
_cell.angle_alpha   90.00
_cell.angle_beta   90.00
_cell.angle_gamma   90.00
#
_symmetry.space_group_name_H-M   'P 1'
#
loop_
_entity.id
_entity.type
_entity.pdbx_description
1 polymer ?
#
loop_
_entity_poly.entity_id
_entity_poly.type
_entity_poly.pdbx_seq_one_letter_code
_entity_poly.pdbx_strand_id
1 'polypeptide(L)'
;MVKHVLVAGAGASGLMAAIAAARSGAKVTILEAMDRPGRKLLVTGNGRCNLTNLDPELSSAYHGADPVFAKSVIEQFPPEKTLDFFHGLGLLTTDRSGYVYPYTNQASSVLEVLLTEVRRLKIKVKLSEKIERIFREEGQWKVQTATWTYPCDSLILCCGSKCMPQTGSDGSGYALAASAGLSVHTPSPALTPLLCEGKFLSSLAGVRCHARVTLLRGREVPVASECGELQWTKYGISGIAVFQLSRHVSCASKSERFAAEIDLLDPYSDDEVLSMLRTRALALQQEKVSAVLRGILPEKLIPVIQEKAGIPVKMTCAALDEKSIDALLHTCRAFRLTITGTKDFDTCQLCAGGVDLSALSPETMECRSVPGLYFAGELLDVDGPCGGYNLQWAWSSGYVAGRHAAI
;
A
#
# COMPACT_ATOMS: atom_id res chain seq x y z
N MET A 1 21.06 -8.18 -33.99
CA MET A 1 21.51 -6.89 -33.41
C MET A 1 21.11 -6.86 -31.94
N VAL A 2 21.91 -6.24 -31.06
CA VAL A 2 21.55 -6.09 -29.64
C VAL A 2 20.44 -5.07 -29.52
N LYS A 3 19.28 -5.49 -28.95
CA LYS A 3 18.13 -4.58 -28.73
C LYS A 3 18.48 -3.45 -27.74
N HIS A 4 17.98 -2.26 -28.03
CA HIS A 4 18.01 -1.14 -27.08
C HIS A 4 16.66 -1.04 -26.36
N VAL A 5 16.67 -1.32 -25.07
CA VAL A 5 15.51 -1.20 -24.19
C VAL A 5 15.59 0.11 -23.41
N LEU A 6 14.52 0.90 -23.45
CA LEU A 6 14.37 2.10 -22.65
C LEU A 6 13.36 1.84 -21.53
N VAL A 7 13.72 2.19 -20.30
CA VAL A 7 12.88 2.05 -19.12
C VAL A 7 12.51 3.44 -18.58
N ALA A 8 11.23 3.71 -18.49
CA ALA A 8 10.68 4.96 -17.99
C ALA A 8 10.41 4.87 -16.47
N GLY A 9 11.27 5.49 -15.67
CA GLY A 9 11.24 5.48 -14.21
C GLY A 9 12.28 4.56 -13.59
N ALA A 10 12.97 5.06 -12.55
CA ALA A 10 13.96 4.33 -11.75
C ALA A 10 13.40 3.95 -10.36
N GLY A 11 12.13 3.60 -10.28
CA GLY A 11 11.49 3.01 -9.09
C GLY A 11 11.78 1.52 -8.96
N ALA A 12 11.08 0.83 -8.05
CA ALA A 12 11.24 -0.60 -7.81
C ALA A 12 11.09 -1.43 -9.10
N SER A 13 9.96 -1.31 -9.79
CA SER A 13 9.70 -2.05 -11.03
C SER A 13 10.66 -1.69 -12.16
N GLY A 14 11.02 -0.39 -12.29
CA GLY A 14 11.93 0.06 -13.35
C GLY A 14 13.37 -0.42 -13.16
N LEU A 15 13.90 -0.40 -11.93
CA LEU A 15 15.22 -0.95 -11.63
C LEU A 15 15.27 -2.47 -11.89
N MET A 16 14.22 -3.20 -11.47
CA MET A 16 14.11 -4.63 -11.73
C MET A 16 14.03 -4.92 -13.23
N ALA A 17 13.18 -4.19 -13.98
CA ALA A 17 13.02 -4.35 -15.42
C ALA A 17 14.34 -4.07 -16.17
N ALA A 18 15.04 -3.02 -15.79
CA ALA A 18 16.32 -2.67 -16.41
C ALA A 18 17.38 -3.74 -16.17
N ILE A 19 17.49 -4.27 -14.95
CA ILE A 19 18.43 -5.34 -14.61
C ILE A 19 18.05 -6.63 -15.36
N ALA A 20 16.77 -7.01 -15.40
CA ALA A 20 16.31 -8.19 -16.10
C ALA A 20 16.59 -8.10 -17.61
N ALA A 21 16.32 -6.94 -18.24
CA ALA A 21 16.59 -6.70 -19.65
C ALA A 21 18.11 -6.77 -19.95
N ALA A 22 18.93 -6.14 -19.13
CA ALA A 22 20.40 -6.16 -19.33
C ALA A 22 20.99 -7.56 -19.13
N ARG A 23 20.51 -8.33 -18.15
CA ARG A 23 20.90 -9.74 -17.95
C ARG A 23 20.45 -10.64 -19.10
N SER A 24 19.40 -10.26 -19.83
CA SER A 24 18.94 -10.92 -21.07
C SER A 24 19.70 -10.45 -22.33
N GLY A 25 20.73 -9.61 -22.20
CA GLY A 25 21.62 -9.21 -23.28
C GLY A 25 21.26 -7.89 -23.98
N ALA A 26 20.26 -7.18 -23.53
CA ALA A 26 19.88 -5.88 -24.11
C ALA A 26 20.83 -4.76 -23.65
N LYS A 27 20.97 -3.72 -24.50
CA LYS A 27 21.49 -2.42 -24.08
C LYS A 27 20.36 -1.64 -23.42
N VAL A 28 20.57 -1.16 -22.19
CA VAL A 28 19.50 -0.54 -21.41
C VAL A 28 19.81 0.91 -21.08
N THR A 29 18.77 1.76 -21.17
CA THR A 29 18.78 3.14 -20.69
C THR A 29 17.56 3.36 -19.79
N ILE A 30 17.77 3.91 -18.59
CA ILE A 30 16.70 4.35 -17.70
C ILE A 30 16.57 5.86 -17.80
N LEU A 31 15.32 6.37 -17.97
CA LEU A 31 15.00 7.79 -17.83
C LEU A 31 14.23 7.97 -16.50
N GLU A 32 14.76 8.81 -15.63
CA GLU A 32 14.16 9.13 -14.32
C GLU A 32 13.83 10.62 -14.25
N ALA A 33 12.58 10.93 -13.90
CA ALA A 33 12.10 12.31 -13.81
C ALA A 33 12.75 13.11 -12.68
N MET A 34 13.19 12.41 -11.62
CA MET A 34 13.75 13.03 -10.43
C MET A 34 15.29 13.12 -10.51
N ASP A 35 15.87 13.86 -9.57
CA ASP A 35 17.32 14.05 -9.41
C ASP A 35 18.08 12.83 -8.88
N ARG A 36 17.35 11.79 -8.44
CA ARG A 36 17.90 10.52 -7.92
C ARG A 36 16.91 9.37 -8.08
N PRO A 37 17.39 8.14 -8.27
CA PRO A 37 16.53 6.96 -8.42
C PRO A 37 15.96 6.51 -7.07
N GLY A 38 14.88 5.73 -7.11
CA GLY A 38 14.36 4.98 -5.97
C GLY A 38 13.72 5.79 -4.85
N ARG A 39 13.31 7.05 -5.09
CA ARG A 39 12.76 7.92 -4.02
C ARG A 39 11.59 7.29 -3.30
N LYS A 40 10.62 6.69 -4.02
CA LYS A 40 9.47 6.02 -3.39
C LYS A 40 9.89 4.75 -2.65
N LEU A 41 10.85 3.98 -3.18
CA LEU A 41 11.37 2.79 -2.50
C LEU A 41 11.93 3.11 -1.11
N LEU A 42 12.63 4.24 -0.96
CA LEU A 42 13.23 4.66 0.31
C LEU A 42 12.22 4.96 1.42
N VAL A 43 10.96 5.27 1.09
CA VAL A 43 9.91 5.56 2.09
C VAL A 43 9.00 4.38 2.36
N THR A 44 9.13 3.27 1.63
CA THR A 44 8.34 2.05 1.83
C THR A 44 8.60 1.43 3.20
N GLY A 45 7.57 0.86 3.82
CA GLY A 45 7.67 0.23 5.13
C GLY A 45 8.23 1.15 6.22
N ASN A 46 7.89 2.45 6.20
CA ASN A 46 8.46 3.47 7.07
C ASN A 46 10.00 3.53 7.01
N GLY A 47 10.57 3.47 5.81
CA GLY A 47 12.01 3.49 5.57
C GLY A 47 12.72 2.15 5.75
N ARG A 48 11.96 1.07 6.00
CA ARG A 48 12.52 -0.29 6.21
C ARG A 48 12.47 -1.17 4.97
N CYS A 49 11.58 -0.87 4.01
CA CYS A 49 11.31 -1.67 2.81
C CYS A 49 10.82 -3.09 3.15
N ASN A 50 9.50 -3.28 3.27
CA ASN A 50 8.93 -4.62 3.30
C ASN A 50 9.06 -5.25 1.90
N LEU A 51 10.12 -6.02 1.70
CA LEU A 51 10.62 -6.45 0.40
C LEU A 51 9.63 -7.35 -0.34
N THR A 52 9.04 -8.30 0.39
CA THR A 52 8.05 -9.27 -0.08
C THR A 52 7.30 -9.87 1.10
N ASN A 53 6.38 -10.78 0.83
CA ASN A 53 5.67 -11.57 1.83
C ASN A 53 5.75 -13.06 1.47
N LEU A 54 5.85 -13.92 2.48
CA LEU A 54 5.89 -15.38 2.33
C LEU A 54 4.51 -16.03 2.53
N ASP A 55 3.44 -15.25 2.45
CA ASP A 55 2.08 -15.77 2.49
C ASP A 55 1.86 -16.74 1.31
N PRO A 56 1.47 -17.99 1.57
CA PRO A 56 1.19 -18.96 0.49
C PRO A 56 0.11 -18.49 -0.49
N GLU A 57 -0.83 -17.67 -0.04
CA GLU A 57 -1.91 -17.11 -0.84
C GLU A 57 -1.56 -15.75 -1.48
N LEU A 58 -0.30 -15.30 -1.38
CA LEU A 58 0.13 -13.99 -1.87
C LEU A 58 -0.32 -13.72 -3.30
N SER A 59 -0.17 -14.68 -4.21
CA SER A 59 -0.52 -14.49 -5.63
C SER A 59 -2.02 -14.25 -5.87
N SER A 60 -2.88 -14.64 -4.93
CA SER A 60 -4.34 -14.49 -4.98
C SER A 60 -4.86 -13.28 -4.20
N ALA A 61 -3.98 -12.56 -3.48
CA ALA A 61 -4.37 -11.47 -2.59
C ALA A 61 -4.51 -10.10 -3.28
N TYR A 62 -4.24 -10.03 -4.59
CA TYR A 62 -4.27 -8.77 -5.32
C TYR A 62 -5.68 -8.40 -5.76
N HIS A 63 -5.93 -7.10 -5.73
CA HIS A 63 -7.12 -6.46 -6.26
C HIS A 63 -6.82 -5.83 -7.63
N GLY A 64 -7.87 -5.43 -8.33
CA GLY A 64 -7.81 -4.84 -9.66
C GLY A 64 -8.92 -5.41 -10.54
N ALA A 65 -8.96 -5.01 -11.79
CA ALA A 65 -9.97 -5.49 -12.74
C ALA A 65 -9.80 -6.98 -13.10
N ASP A 66 -8.57 -7.49 -13.03
CA ASP A 66 -8.25 -8.89 -13.36
C ASP A 66 -7.25 -9.50 -12.34
N PRO A 67 -7.75 -10.13 -11.26
CA PRO A 67 -6.89 -10.81 -10.29
C PRO A 67 -6.11 -12.01 -10.87
N VAL A 68 -6.63 -12.66 -11.91
CA VAL A 68 -5.97 -13.79 -12.57
C VAL A 68 -4.72 -13.32 -13.31
N PHE A 69 -4.77 -12.13 -13.91
CA PHE A 69 -3.61 -11.50 -14.54
C PHE A 69 -2.47 -11.32 -13.53
N ALA A 70 -2.75 -10.69 -12.39
CA ALA A 70 -1.74 -10.46 -11.36
C ALA A 70 -1.13 -11.77 -10.86
N LYS A 71 -1.96 -12.79 -10.62
CA LYS A 71 -1.52 -14.14 -10.23
C LYS A 71 -0.56 -14.73 -11.26
N SER A 72 -0.93 -14.72 -12.54
CA SER A 72 -0.11 -15.29 -13.63
C SER A 72 1.26 -14.61 -13.75
N VAL A 73 1.34 -13.31 -13.50
CA VAL A 73 2.61 -12.58 -13.52
C VAL A 73 3.48 -12.92 -12.32
N ILE A 74 2.89 -13.00 -11.12
CA ILE A 74 3.62 -13.30 -9.88
C ILE A 74 4.17 -14.72 -9.89
N GLU A 75 3.42 -15.71 -10.41
CA GLU A 75 3.88 -17.08 -10.52
C GLU A 75 5.13 -17.24 -11.41
N GLN A 76 5.38 -16.32 -12.35
CA GLN A 76 6.62 -16.31 -13.14
C GLN A 76 7.84 -15.87 -12.34
N PHE A 77 7.65 -14.95 -11.37
CA PHE A 77 8.70 -14.45 -10.49
C PHE A 77 8.14 -14.31 -9.05
N PRO A 78 7.94 -15.43 -8.34
CA PRO A 78 7.35 -15.47 -7.01
C PRO A 78 8.31 -14.99 -5.90
N PRO A 79 7.83 -14.90 -4.65
CA PRO A 79 8.65 -14.43 -3.50
C PRO A 79 9.98 -15.15 -3.35
N GLU A 80 10.04 -16.47 -3.58
CA GLU A 80 11.26 -17.25 -3.48
C GLU A 80 12.31 -16.77 -4.50
N LYS A 81 11.90 -16.55 -5.76
CA LYS A 81 12.81 -16.00 -6.79
C LYS A 81 13.21 -14.56 -6.49
N THR A 82 12.33 -13.78 -5.84
CA THR A 82 12.67 -12.44 -5.35
C THR A 82 13.76 -12.52 -4.30
N LEU A 83 13.66 -13.42 -3.34
CA LEU A 83 14.68 -13.63 -2.32
C LEU A 83 16.00 -14.09 -2.94
N ASP A 84 15.97 -15.07 -3.84
CA ASP A 84 17.17 -15.55 -4.56
C ASP A 84 17.84 -14.42 -5.33
N PHE A 85 17.05 -13.58 -6.01
CA PHE A 85 17.57 -12.43 -6.74
C PHE A 85 18.29 -11.45 -5.80
N PHE A 86 17.68 -11.05 -4.69
CA PHE A 86 18.30 -10.10 -3.76
C PHE A 86 19.46 -10.71 -2.97
N HIS A 87 19.39 -11.99 -2.59
CA HIS A 87 20.50 -12.71 -1.98
C HIS A 87 21.69 -12.78 -2.95
N GLY A 88 21.42 -13.03 -4.25
CA GLY A 88 22.44 -13.00 -5.31
C GLY A 88 23.10 -11.63 -5.51
N LEU A 89 22.44 -10.55 -5.08
CA LEU A 89 23.02 -9.19 -5.03
C LEU A 89 23.76 -8.89 -3.71
N GLY A 90 23.78 -9.83 -2.77
CA GLY A 90 24.40 -9.66 -1.45
C GLY A 90 23.52 -9.03 -0.38
N LEU A 91 22.19 -8.93 -0.59
CA LEU A 91 21.25 -8.44 0.40
C LEU A 91 20.83 -9.58 1.32
N LEU A 92 21.20 -9.52 2.60
CA LEU A 92 20.64 -10.41 3.61
C LEU A 92 19.23 -9.94 4.01
N THR A 93 18.34 -10.89 4.27
CA THR A 93 16.94 -10.64 4.65
C THR A 93 16.60 -11.26 6.01
N THR A 94 15.52 -10.76 6.61
CA THR A 94 14.92 -11.32 7.84
C THR A 94 13.42 -11.46 7.62
N ASP A 95 12.87 -12.58 8.05
CA ASP A 95 11.44 -12.84 8.10
C ASP A 95 10.87 -12.49 9.49
N ARG A 96 9.68 -11.88 9.49
CA ARG A 96 8.88 -11.60 10.69
C ARG A 96 7.45 -12.01 10.43
N SER A 97 7.12 -13.27 10.70
CA SER A 97 5.78 -13.84 10.46
C SER A 97 5.31 -13.66 9.00
N GLY A 98 6.16 -13.99 8.04
CA GLY A 98 5.91 -13.86 6.62
C GLY A 98 6.31 -12.51 6.00
N TYR A 99 6.44 -11.46 6.79
CA TYR A 99 6.88 -10.14 6.30
C TYR A 99 8.39 -10.10 6.17
N VAL A 100 8.90 -9.94 4.95
CA VAL A 100 10.35 -9.96 4.69
C VAL A 100 10.92 -8.56 4.59
N TYR A 101 11.99 -8.32 5.36
CA TYR A 101 12.73 -7.05 5.37
C TYR A 101 14.21 -7.29 5.08
N PRO A 102 14.96 -6.27 4.59
CA PRO A 102 16.42 -6.35 4.61
C PRO A 102 16.91 -6.51 6.05
N TYR A 103 17.95 -7.31 6.26
CA TYR A 103 18.51 -7.56 7.60
C TYR A 103 18.94 -6.27 8.30
N THR A 104 19.43 -5.30 7.54
CA THR A 104 19.77 -3.95 8.00
C THR A 104 18.56 -3.14 8.48
N ASN A 105 17.35 -3.58 8.16
CA ASN A 105 16.09 -2.88 8.43
C ASN A 105 16.02 -1.47 7.80
N GLN A 106 16.72 -1.26 6.66
CA GLN A 106 16.83 0.00 5.94
C GLN A 106 16.51 -0.17 4.46
N ALA A 107 15.59 0.62 3.93
CA ALA A 107 15.24 0.64 2.51
C ALA A 107 16.41 1.05 1.60
N SER A 108 17.33 1.86 2.13
CA SER A 108 18.55 2.26 1.42
C SER A 108 19.43 1.06 1.05
N SER A 109 19.51 0.02 1.87
CA SER A 109 20.28 -1.19 1.54
C SER A 109 19.72 -1.90 0.31
N VAL A 110 18.39 -1.95 0.16
CA VAL A 110 17.74 -2.53 -1.02
C VAL A 110 18.07 -1.70 -2.28
N LEU A 111 17.97 -0.38 -2.17
CA LEU A 111 18.28 0.51 -3.29
C LEU A 111 19.75 0.40 -3.71
N GLU A 112 20.69 0.38 -2.75
CA GLU A 112 22.13 0.35 -3.05
C GLU A 112 22.57 -0.93 -3.74
N VAL A 113 22.02 -2.11 -3.36
CA VAL A 113 22.36 -3.36 -4.09
C VAL A 113 21.83 -3.34 -5.52
N LEU A 114 20.63 -2.78 -5.75
CA LEU A 114 20.07 -2.59 -7.09
C LEU A 114 20.94 -1.63 -7.93
N LEU A 115 21.33 -0.48 -7.37
CA LEU A 115 22.15 0.50 -8.07
C LEU A 115 23.57 -0.02 -8.34
N THR A 116 24.11 -0.84 -7.45
CA THR A 116 25.38 -1.53 -7.67
C THR A 116 25.30 -2.46 -8.87
N GLU A 117 24.23 -3.22 -8.99
CA GLU A 117 23.99 -4.09 -10.13
C GLU A 117 23.76 -3.30 -11.44
N VAL A 118 23.02 -2.19 -11.37
CA VAL A 118 22.85 -1.26 -12.51
C VAL A 118 24.20 -0.77 -13.02
N ARG A 119 25.13 -0.38 -12.12
CA ARG A 119 26.49 0.03 -12.49
C ARG A 119 27.30 -1.13 -13.08
N ARG A 120 27.24 -2.33 -12.45
CA ARG A 120 27.93 -3.54 -12.92
C ARG A 120 27.53 -3.93 -14.34
N LEU A 121 26.24 -3.83 -14.65
CA LEU A 121 25.66 -4.13 -15.97
C LEU A 121 25.81 -2.98 -16.97
N LYS A 122 26.46 -1.87 -16.59
CA LYS A 122 26.67 -0.68 -17.43
C LYS A 122 25.37 -0.08 -17.99
N ILE A 123 24.27 -0.19 -17.23
CA ILE A 123 22.98 0.42 -17.58
C ILE A 123 23.14 1.94 -17.47
N LYS A 124 22.71 2.67 -18.51
CA LYS A 124 22.73 4.13 -18.49
C LYS A 124 21.54 4.67 -17.73
N VAL A 125 21.76 5.52 -16.73
CA VAL A 125 20.71 6.22 -15.99
C VAL A 125 20.79 7.70 -16.30
N LYS A 126 19.68 8.26 -16.79
CA LYS A 126 19.50 9.67 -17.07
C LYS A 126 18.52 10.24 -16.05
N LEU A 127 19.01 11.12 -15.20
CA LEU A 127 18.25 11.79 -14.15
C LEU A 127 17.69 13.12 -14.64
N SER A 128 16.62 13.61 -14.02
CA SER A 128 15.93 14.85 -14.39
C SER A 128 15.42 14.83 -15.84
N GLU A 129 15.09 13.64 -16.34
CA GLU A 129 14.59 13.38 -17.69
C GLU A 129 13.13 12.92 -17.63
N LYS A 130 12.22 13.86 -17.38
CA LYS A 130 10.77 13.59 -17.40
C LYS A 130 10.31 13.36 -18.83
N ILE A 131 9.64 12.23 -19.07
CA ILE A 131 9.09 11.92 -20.38
C ILE A 131 7.83 12.75 -20.59
N GLU A 132 7.76 13.45 -21.73
CA GLU A 132 6.63 14.27 -22.13
C GLU A 132 5.76 13.57 -23.19
N ARG A 133 6.40 12.80 -24.09
CA ARG A 133 5.73 12.16 -25.21
C ARG A 133 6.43 10.86 -25.62
N ILE A 134 5.62 9.90 -26.07
CA ILE A 134 6.09 8.67 -26.72
C ILE A 134 5.39 8.54 -28.07
N PHE A 135 6.14 8.09 -29.10
CA PHE A 135 5.58 7.87 -30.44
C PHE A 135 6.46 6.90 -31.22
N ARG A 136 5.94 6.39 -32.33
CA ARG A 136 6.72 5.55 -33.25
C ARG A 136 7.08 6.33 -34.51
N GLU A 137 8.32 6.17 -34.93
CA GLU A 137 8.87 6.72 -36.16
C GLU A 137 9.86 5.73 -36.76
N GLU A 138 9.74 5.44 -38.05
CA GLU A 138 10.59 4.50 -38.78
C GLU A 138 10.73 3.12 -38.10
N GLY A 139 9.63 2.63 -37.51
CA GLY A 139 9.57 1.34 -36.84
C GLY A 139 10.15 1.30 -35.42
N GLN A 140 10.77 2.38 -34.96
CA GLN A 140 11.32 2.52 -33.60
C GLN A 140 10.46 3.35 -32.68
N TRP A 141 10.55 3.12 -31.39
CA TRP A 141 10.05 4.02 -30.37
C TRP A 141 10.93 5.26 -30.25
N LYS A 142 10.27 6.42 -30.14
CA LYS A 142 10.88 7.70 -29.81
C LYS A 142 10.29 8.18 -28.49
N VAL A 143 11.16 8.41 -27.52
CA VAL A 143 10.78 8.87 -26.18
C VAL A 143 11.32 10.28 -26.00
N GLN A 144 10.42 11.26 -25.98
CA GLN A 144 10.76 12.67 -25.91
C GLN A 144 10.70 13.19 -24.47
N THR A 145 11.74 13.87 -24.06
CA THR A 145 11.82 14.69 -22.84
C THR A 145 11.98 16.16 -23.22
N ALA A 146 12.04 17.06 -22.27
CA ALA A 146 12.30 18.48 -22.53
C ALA A 146 13.67 18.73 -23.18
N THR A 147 14.63 17.83 -22.97
CA THR A 147 16.03 18.03 -23.38
C THR A 147 16.42 17.22 -24.62
N TRP A 148 15.81 16.05 -24.81
CA TRP A 148 16.23 15.13 -25.87
C TRP A 148 15.12 14.19 -26.35
N THR A 149 15.34 13.56 -27.52
CA THR A 149 14.51 12.43 -28.00
C THR A 149 15.36 11.17 -28.08
N TYR A 150 14.98 10.16 -27.31
CA TYR A 150 15.70 8.89 -27.20
C TYR A 150 15.05 7.82 -28.08
N PRO A 151 15.77 7.26 -29.07
CA PRO A 151 15.29 6.12 -29.83
C PRO A 151 15.50 4.82 -29.04
N CYS A 152 14.57 3.86 -29.18
CA CYS A 152 14.71 2.51 -28.66
C CYS A 152 13.88 1.50 -29.44
N ASP A 153 14.24 0.22 -29.31
CA ASP A 153 13.52 -0.89 -29.96
C ASP A 153 12.32 -1.32 -29.09
N SER A 154 12.48 -1.29 -27.76
CA SER A 154 11.44 -1.60 -26.80
C SER A 154 11.39 -0.54 -25.70
N LEU A 155 10.18 -0.19 -25.26
CA LEU A 155 9.89 0.79 -24.22
C LEU A 155 9.14 0.12 -23.08
N ILE A 156 9.64 0.25 -21.84
CA ILE A 156 8.95 -0.24 -20.62
C ILE A 156 8.53 0.95 -19.78
N LEU A 157 7.20 1.12 -19.58
CA LEU A 157 6.65 2.16 -18.73
C LEU A 157 6.55 1.68 -17.28
N CYS A 158 7.38 2.27 -16.41
CA CYS A 158 7.49 2.00 -14.98
C CYS A 158 7.34 3.28 -14.15
N CYS A 159 6.48 4.22 -14.63
CA CYS A 159 6.36 5.57 -14.06
C CYS A 159 5.67 5.63 -12.69
N GLY A 160 5.21 4.49 -12.17
CA GLY A 160 4.42 4.44 -10.94
C GLY A 160 3.01 4.97 -11.11
N SER A 161 2.30 5.13 -9.99
CA SER A 161 0.92 5.61 -9.93
C SER A 161 0.86 7.14 -9.73
N LYS A 162 -0.25 7.64 -9.16
CA LYS A 162 -0.40 9.04 -8.72
C LYS A 162 -0.10 9.23 -7.23
N CYS A 163 0.32 8.18 -6.55
CA CYS A 163 0.54 8.16 -5.12
C CYS A 163 1.92 8.72 -4.74
N MET A 164 1.97 9.63 -3.76
CA MET A 164 3.18 10.32 -3.31
C MET A 164 3.90 11.08 -4.43
N PRO A 165 3.26 12.06 -5.09
CA PRO A 165 3.81 12.75 -6.27
C PRO A 165 5.17 13.41 -6.00
N GLN A 166 5.46 13.79 -4.75
CA GLN A 166 6.76 14.30 -4.32
C GLN A 166 7.92 13.29 -4.48
N THR A 167 7.62 12.01 -4.72
CA THR A 167 8.61 10.97 -5.00
C THR A 167 8.84 10.71 -6.49
N GLY A 168 8.13 11.41 -7.37
CA GLY A 168 8.15 11.24 -8.83
C GLY A 168 6.98 10.40 -9.38
N SER A 169 6.13 9.85 -8.52
CA SER A 169 4.93 9.09 -8.87
C SER A 169 3.73 10.04 -9.00
N ASP A 170 3.72 10.84 -10.06
CA ASP A 170 2.79 11.98 -10.25
C ASP A 170 1.59 11.69 -11.17
N GLY A 171 1.49 10.46 -11.68
CA GLY A 171 0.43 10.03 -12.59
C GLY A 171 0.69 10.38 -14.06
N SER A 172 1.83 10.97 -14.41
CA SER A 172 2.18 11.30 -15.80
C SER A 172 2.23 10.06 -16.71
N GLY A 173 2.58 8.89 -16.16
CA GLY A 173 2.56 7.61 -16.88
C GLY A 173 1.19 7.23 -17.44
N TYR A 174 0.10 7.62 -16.78
CA TYR A 174 -1.26 7.37 -17.29
C TYR A 174 -1.55 8.12 -18.60
N ALA A 175 -1.06 9.36 -18.69
CA ALA A 175 -1.20 10.14 -19.94
C ALA A 175 -0.37 9.51 -21.08
N LEU A 176 0.82 8.98 -20.78
CA LEU A 176 1.63 8.27 -21.77
C LEU A 176 0.93 7.00 -22.25
N ALA A 177 0.36 6.20 -21.35
CA ALA A 177 -0.40 5.00 -21.70
C ALA A 177 -1.63 5.35 -22.55
N ALA A 178 -2.40 6.37 -22.17
CA ALA A 178 -3.56 6.85 -22.94
C ALA A 178 -3.16 7.35 -24.32
N SER A 179 -2.01 8.02 -24.49
CA SER A 179 -1.50 8.47 -25.78
C SER A 179 -1.11 7.31 -26.72
N ALA A 180 -0.84 6.14 -26.16
CA ALA A 180 -0.60 4.89 -26.89
C ALA A 180 -1.91 4.10 -27.16
N GLY A 181 -3.07 4.64 -26.78
CA GLY A 181 -4.38 4.04 -27.05
C GLY A 181 -4.88 3.09 -25.94
N LEU A 182 -4.24 3.04 -24.78
CA LEU A 182 -4.69 2.19 -23.67
C LEU A 182 -5.72 2.91 -22.80
N SER A 183 -6.70 2.15 -22.31
CA SER A 183 -7.64 2.62 -21.28
C SER A 183 -6.97 2.73 -19.93
N VAL A 184 -7.39 3.70 -19.14
CA VAL A 184 -6.93 3.90 -17.76
C VAL A 184 -8.13 3.97 -16.83
N HIS A 185 -8.25 3.04 -15.89
CA HIS A 185 -9.23 3.11 -14.84
C HIS A 185 -8.87 4.25 -13.88
N THR A 186 -9.87 5.05 -13.51
CA THR A 186 -9.64 6.24 -12.66
C THR A 186 -8.92 5.87 -11.38
N PRO A 187 -7.70 6.40 -11.15
CA PRO A 187 -6.96 6.12 -9.93
C PRO A 187 -7.67 6.67 -8.69
N SER A 188 -7.73 5.86 -7.63
CA SER A 188 -8.26 6.23 -6.32
C SER A 188 -7.21 5.96 -5.24
N PRO A 189 -7.10 6.78 -4.18
CA PRO A 189 -6.16 6.51 -3.08
C PRO A 189 -6.45 5.17 -2.41
N ALA A 190 -5.43 4.34 -2.21
CA ALA A 190 -5.53 3.10 -1.45
C ALA A 190 -4.42 3.01 -0.40
N LEU A 191 -4.60 2.17 0.61
CA LEU A 191 -3.76 2.11 1.80
C LEU A 191 -3.53 3.51 2.40
N THR A 192 -4.63 4.17 2.75
CA THR A 192 -4.67 5.56 3.20
C THR A 192 -5.52 5.71 4.47
N PRO A 193 -5.29 6.74 5.31
CA PRO A 193 -6.15 7.00 6.45
C PRO A 193 -7.59 7.31 6.05
N LEU A 194 -8.54 6.96 6.94
CA LEU A 194 -9.94 7.32 6.82
C LEU A 194 -10.22 8.63 7.58
N LEU A 195 -10.96 9.52 6.93
CA LEU A 195 -11.48 10.75 7.53
C LEU A 195 -12.79 10.43 8.25
N CYS A 196 -12.92 10.90 9.50
CA CYS A 196 -14.08 10.60 10.31
C CYS A 196 -14.64 11.86 11.01
N GLU A 197 -15.92 11.80 11.38
CA GLU A 197 -16.56 12.81 12.21
C GLU A 197 -16.30 12.56 13.70
N GLY A 198 -16.08 13.62 14.46
CA GLY A 198 -15.98 13.54 15.92
C GLY A 198 -15.09 14.62 16.52
N LYS A 199 -15.64 15.48 17.38
CA LYS A 199 -14.88 16.55 18.07
C LYS A 199 -13.80 15.98 19.01
N PHE A 200 -14.01 14.77 19.55
CA PHE A 200 -13.09 14.07 20.44
C PHE A 200 -11.81 13.57 19.71
N LEU A 201 -11.80 13.46 18.40
CA LEU A 201 -10.65 12.96 17.64
C LEU A 201 -9.37 13.75 17.91
N SER A 202 -9.48 15.05 18.10
CA SER A 202 -8.30 15.90 18.41
C SER A 202 -7.65 15.52 19.73
N SER A 203 -8.41 15.08 20.74
CA SER A 203 -7.88 14.64 22.04
C SER A 203 -7.21 13.27 21.96
N LEU A 204 -7.61 12.44 20.98
CA LEU A 204 -7.06 11.10 20.76
C LEU A 204 -5.87 11.07 19.82
N ALA A 205 -5.50 12.20 19.22
CA ALA A 205 -4.43 12.23 18.24
C ALA A 205 -3.13 11.63 18.79
N GLY A 206 -2.55 10.68 18.04
CA GLY A 206 -1.33 9.94 18.38
C GLY A 206 -1.55 8.70 19.26
N VAL A 207 -2.77 8.44 19.76
CA VAL A 207 -3.08 7.20 20.47
C VAL A 207 -3.02 6.03 19.50
N ARG A 208 -2.41 4.93 19.93
CA ARG A 208 -2.38 3.65 19.21
C ARG A 208 -2.93 2.55 20.13
N CYS A 209 -3.67 1.64 19.55
CA CYS A 209 -4.19 0.45 20.23
C CYS A 209 -4.37 -0.68 19.22
N HIS A 210 -4.46 -1.91 19.70
CA HIS A 210 -4.93 -3.03 18.91
C HIS A 210 -6.46 -2.93 18.83
N ALA A 211 -7.04 -3.22 17.67
CA ALA A 211 -8.48 -3.23 17.49
C ALA A 211 -8.87 -4.05 16.25
N ARG A 212 -10.10 -4.55 16.26
CA ARG A 212 -10.77 -5.00 15.03
C ARG A 212 -11.60 -3.84 14.49
N VAL A 213 -11.44 -3.55 13.21
CA VAL A 213 -12.20 -2.49 12.52
C VAL A 213 -13.06 -3.14 11.45
N THR A 214 -14.37 -3.00 11.58
CA THR A 214 -15.34 -3.46 10.59
C THR A 214 -15.87 -2.27 9.82
N LEU A 215 -15.73 -2.29 8.51
CA LEU A 215 -16.29 -1.29 7.62
C LEU A 215 -17.75 -1.63 7.32
N LEU A 216 -18.65 -0.70 7.60
CA LEU A 216 -20.08 -0.82 7.36
C LEU A 216 -20.50 0.10 6.22
N ARG A 217 -21.35 -0.39 5.30
CA ARG A 217 -21.97 0.38 4.22
C ARG A 217 -23.44 0.67 4.55
N GLY A 218 -23.89 1.92 4.31
CA GLY A 218 -25.28 2.32 4.56
C GLY A 218 -25.69 2.13 6.02
N ARG A 219 -26.79 1.40 6.22
CA ARG A 219 -27.36 1.16 7.54
C ARG A 219 -26.85 -0.14 8.20
N GLU A 220 -25.58 -0.49 8.14
CA GLU A 220 -25.04 -1.64 8.90
C GLU A 220 -24.69 -2.90 8.08
N VAL A 221 -24.51 -2.77 6.78
CA VAL A 221 -24.06 -3.92 5.98
C VAL A 221 -22.53 -4.03 6.10
N PRO A 222 -21.97 -5.09 6.70
CA PRO A 222 -20.54 -5.29 6.77
C PRO A 222 -19.96 -5.47 5.35
N VAL A 223 -18.89 -4.75 5.06
CA VAL A 223 -18.16 -4.82 3.78
C VAL A 223 -16.88 -5.63 3.93
N ALA A 224 -16.11 -5.32 4.96
CA ALA A 224 -14.84 -5.99 5.27
C ALA A 224 -14.48 -5.73 6.73
N SER A 225 -13.65 -6.57 7.30
CA SER A 225 -13.18 -6.45 8.69
C SER A 225 -11.71 -6.80 8.77
N GLU A 226 -10.94 -5.94 9.43
CA GLU A 226 -9.49 -6.11 9.60
C GLU A 226 -9.10 -5.93 11.06
N CYS A 227 -8.06 -6.67 11.48
CA CYS A 227 -7.55 -6.64 12.84
C CYS A 227 -6.10 -6.18 12.84
N GLY A 228 -5.73 -5.33 13.80
CA GLY A 228 -4.34 -4.87 13.92
C GLY A 228 -4.18 -3.55 14.64
N GLU A 229 -3.04 -2.91 14.45
CA GLU A 229 -2.78 -1.59 15.02
C GLU A 229 -3.72 -0.54 14.40
N LEU A 230 -4.52 0.08 15.26
CA LEU A 230 -5.34 1.27 14.99
C LEU A 230 -4.62 2.50 15.56
N GLN A 231 -4.47 3.53 14.75
CA GLN A 231 -3.95 4.83 15.17
C GLN A 231 -5.04 5.90 15.06
N TRP A 232 -5.31 6.57 16.18
CA TRP A 232 -6.20 7.73 16.23
C TRP A 232 -5.47 8.97 15.76
N THR A 233 -6.13 9.78 14.95
CA THR A 233 -5.61 11.05 14.43
C THR A 233 -6.61 12.17 14.65
N LYS A 234 -6.18 13.42 14.49
CA LYS A 234 -7.08 14.59 14.60
C LYS A 234 -8.19 14.64 13.54
N TYR A 235 -8.06 13.87 12.47
CA TYR A 235 -8.98 13.86 11.32
C TYR A 235 -9.74 12.54 11.15
N GLY A 236 -9.46 11.53 11.95
CA GLY A 236 -10.07 10.21 11.85
C GLY A 236 -9.16 9.10 12.36
N ILE A 237 -9.07 8.03 11.61
CA ILE A 237 -8.32 6.82 11.97
C ILE A 237 -7.31 6.41 10.89
N SER A 238 -6.26 5.73 11.32
CA SER A 238 -5.14 5.27 10.51
C SER A 238 -4.61 3.95 11.09
N GLY A 239 -3.56 3.39 10.51
CA GLY A 239 -2.98 2.11 10.92
C GLY A 239 -3.27 1.00 9.91
N ILE A 240 -2.63 -0.16 10.08
CA ILE A 240 -2.66 -1.23 9.08
C ILE A 240 -4.09 -1.72 8.83
N ALA A 241 -4.88 -1.96 9.88
CA ALA A 241 -6.27 -2.39 9.76
C ALA A 241 -7.12 -1.39 8.95
N VAL A 242 -6.90 -0.09 9.16
CA VAL A 242 -7.60 0.97 8.43
C VAL A 242 -7.15 1.08 6.98
N PHE A 243 -5.86 0.92 6.72
CA PHE A 243 -5.31 0.98 5.36
C PHE A 243 -5.91 -0.10 4.47
N GLN A 244 -6.02 -1.34 4.96
CA GLN A 244 -6.62 -2.45 4.23
C GLN A 244 -8.08 -2.15 3.81
N LEU A 245 -8.84 -1.47 4.67
CA LEU A 245 -10.24 -1.14 4.43
C LEU A 245 -10.44 0.07 3.50
N SER A 246 -9.43 0.93 3.37
CA SER A 246 -9.58 2.26 2.76
C SER A 246 -9.99 2.23 1.28
N ARG A 247 -9.57 1.20 0.51
CA ARG A 247 -9.94 1.07 -0.90
C ARG A 247 -11.44 0.94 -1.12
N HIS A 248 -12.16 0.28 -0.20
CA HIS A 248 -13.61 0.13 -0.29
C HIS A 248 -14.34 1.48 -0.19
N VAL A 249 -13.75 2.43 0.52
CA VAL A 249 -14.30 3.79 0.65
C VAL A 249 -13.91 4.66 -0.55
N SER A 250 -12.64 4.61 -0.96
CA SER A 250 -12.13 5.49 -2.02
C SER A 250 -12.61 5.11 -3.42
N CYS A 251 -12.87 3.82 -3.66
CA CYS A 251 -13.37 3.32 -4.95
C CYS A 251 -14.91 3.35 -5.04
N ALA A 252 -15.60 3.64 -3.94
CA ALA A 252 -17.07 3.69 -3.90
C ALA A 252 -17.63 4.93 -4.59
N SER A 253 -18.90 4.87 -4.96
CA SER A 253 -19.60 6.04 -5.48
C SER A 253 -19.75 7.12 -4.40
N LYS A 254 -19.76 8.40 -4.81
CA LYS A 254 -19.92 9.55 -3.89
C LYS A 254 -21.22 9.55 -3.10
N SER A 255 -22.22 8.80 -3.55
CA SER A 255 -23.52 8.65 -2.86
C SER A 255 -23.46 7.62 -1.71
N GLU A 256 -22.50 6.72 -1.71
CA GLU A 256 -22.35 5.71 -0.68
C GLU A 256 -21.92 6.33 0.65
N ARG A 257 -22.40 5.78 1.75
CA ARG A 257 -22.07 6.19 3.11
C ARG A 257 -21.43 5.04 3.84
N PHE A 258 -20.40 5.32 4.61
CA PHE A 258 -19.65 4.33 5.37
C PHE A 258 -19.55 4.73 6.84
N ALA A 259 -19.45 3.71 7.68
CA ALA A 259 -19.08 3.84 9.09
C ALA A 259 -18.00 2.81 9.42
N ALA A 260 -17.15 3.12 10.39
CA ALA A 260 -16.26 2.15 11.02
C ALA A 260 -16.87 1.76 12.37
N GLU A 261 -17.04 0.47 12.61
CA GLU A 261 -17.29 -0.11 13.91
C GLU A 261 -16.00 -0.71 14.44
N ILE A 262 -15.58 -0.27 15.61
CA ILE A 262 -14.27 -0.58 16.18
C ILE A 262 -14.48 -1.38 17.46
N ASP A 263 -13.98 -2.61 17.48
CA ASP A 263 -13.85 -3.44 18.67
C ASP A 263 -12.47 -3.22 19.28
N LEU A 264 -12.44 -2.54 20.41
CA LEU A 264 -11.22 -2.22 21.17
C LEU A 264 -10.77 -3.34 22.10
N LEU A 265 -11.54 -4.44 22.18
CA LEU A 265 -11.33 -5.52 23.12
C LEU A 265 -10.91 -6.85 22.43
N ASP A 266 -10.92 -6.89 21.11
CA ASP A 266 -10.43 -8.04 20.36
C ASP A 266 -8.95 -8.37 20.78
N PRO A 267 -8.59 -9.64 21.10
CA PRO A 267 -9.35 -10.88 20.88
C PRO A 267 -10.10 -11.41 22.12
N TYR A 268 -10.25 -10.64 23.18
CA TYR A 268 -10.86 -11.13 24.43
C TYR A 268 -12.37 -11.37 24.28
N SER A 269 -12.91 -12.38 24.97
CA SER A 269 -14.34 -12.66 25.03
C SER A 269 -15.09 -11.68 25.95
N ASP A 270 -16.42 -11.58 25.79
CA ASP A 270 -17.26 -10.75 26.65
C ASP A 270 -17.20 -11.23 28.11
N ASP A 271 -17.24 -12.55 28.33
CA ASP A 271 -17.18 -13.13 29.68
C ASP A 271 -15.86 -12.78 30.40
N GLU A 272 -14.73 -12.84 29.72
CA GLU A 272 -13.44 -12.46 30.28
C GLU A 272 -13.43 -10.99 30.67
N VAL A 273 -13.90 -10.11 29.78
CA VAL A 273 -13.92 -8.66 30.05
C VAL A 273 -14.91 -8.31 31.16
N LEU A 274 -16.14 -8.87 31.14
CA LEU A 274 -17.15 -8.65 32.18
C LEU A 274 -16.65 -9.11 33.56
N SER A 275 -16.06 -10.31 33.64
CA SER A 275 -15.47 -10.83 34.87
C SER A 275 -14.41 -9.89 35.43
N MET A 276 -13.53 -9.39 34.57
CA MET A 276 -12.48 -8.44 34.94
C MET A 276 -13.06 -7.10 35.40
N LEU A 277 -14.01 -6.51 34.67
CA LEU A 277 -14.64 -5.24 35.02
C LEU A 277 -15.35 -5.33 36.38
N ARG A 278 -16.14 -6.40 36.64
CA ARG A 278 -16.84 -6.64 37.90
C ARG A 278 -15.86 -6.78 39.06
N THR A 279 -14.85 -7.64 38.91
CA THR A 279 -13.84 -7.87 39.96
C THR A 279 -13.10 -6.58 40.30
N ARG A 280 -12.71 -5.80 39.31
CA ARG A 280 -12.02 -4.52 39.54
C ARG A 280 -12.93 -3.47 40.15
N ALA A 281 -14.20 -3.38 39.72
CA ALA A 281 -15.15 -2.43 40.28
C ALA A 281 -15.40 -2.69 41.78
N LEU A 282 -15.52 -3.96 42.17
CA LEU A 282 -15.64 -4.37 43.58
C LEU A 282 -14.40 -4.03 44.41
N ALA A 283 -13.21 -4.22 43.83
CA ALA A 283 -11.96 -3.92 44.52
C ALA A 283 -11.64 -2.41 44.64
N LEU A 284 -12.19 -1.60 43.75
CA LEU A 284 -11.89 -0.16 43.61
C LEU A 284 -13.07 0.75 43.93
N GLN A 285 -13.95 0.36 44.87
CA GLN A 285 -15.21 1.05 45.15
C GLN A 285 -15.06 2.57 45.35
N GLN A 286 -14.01 3.03 46.01
CA GLN A 286 -13.76 4.44 46.30
C GLN A 286 -13.12 5.20 45.13
N GLU A 287 -12.63 4.48 44.14
CA GLU A 287 -12.00 5.05 42.96
C GLU A 287 -13.00 5.41 41.88
N LYS A 288 -12.60 6.26 40.93
CA LYS A 288 -13.42 6.58 39.76
C LYS A 288 -13.48 5.38 38.81
N VAL A 289 -14.54 5.28 38.03
CA VAL A 289 -14.71 4.25 36.98
C VAL A 289 -13.54 4.21 36.01
N SER A 290 -12.89 5.33 35.75
CA SER A 290 -11.67 5.38 34.94
C SER A 290 -10.56 4.45 35.45
N ALA A 291 -10.50 4.18 36.77
CA ALA A 291 -9.49 3.27 37.35
C ALA A 291 -9.74 1.81 36.95
N VAL A 292 -10.97 1.41 36.71
CA VAL A 292 -11.33 0.07 36.21
C VAL A 292 -10.85 -0.14 34.77
N LEU A 293 -10.92 0.91 33.94
CA LEU A 293 -10.57 0.86 32.53
C LEU A 293 -9.06 1.03 32.26
N ARG A 294 -8.29 1.53 33.23
CA ARG A 294 -6.83 1.59 33.14
C ARG A 294 -6.22 0.20 33.00
N GLY A 295 -5.34 0.02 32.02
CA GLY A 295 -4.76 -1.29 31.70
C GLY A 295 -5.57 -2.10 30.69
N ILE A 296 -6.80 -1.67 30.37
CA ILE A 296 -7.63 -2.22 29.27
C ILE A 296 -7.52 -1.30 28.06
N LEU A 297 -7.70 0.00 28.28
CA LEU A 297 -7.72 1.03 27.26
C LEU A 297 -6.62 2.06 27.44
N PRO A 298 -6.11 2.67 26.35
CA PRO A 298 -5.26 3.85 26.44
C PRO A 298 -5.92 4.97 27.26
N GLU A 299 -5.17 5.64 28.12
CA GLU A 299 -5.67 6.63 29.08
C GLU A 299 -6.55 7.70 28.43
N LYS A 300 -6.17 8.22 27.24
CA LYS A 300 -6.94 9.25 26.53
C LYS A 300 -8.27 8.75 25.96
N LEU A 301 -8.43 7.45 25.74
CA LEU A 301 -9.66 6.85 25.24
C LEU A 301 -10.71 6.72 26.35
N ILE A 302 -10.30 6.53 27.60
CA ILE A 302 -11.20 6.27 28.74
C ILE A 302 -12.31 7.32 28.88
N PRO A 303 -12.02 8.63 28.91
CA PRO A 303 -13.08 9.64 29.02
C PRO A 303 -14.07 9.59 27.86
N VAL A 304 -13.59 9.31 26.64
CA VAL A 304 -14.44 9.23 25.45
C VAL A 304 -15.39 8.02 25.52
N ILE A 305 -14.86 6.87 25.98
CA ILE A 305 -15.66 5.66 26.19
C ILE A 305 -16.73 5.90 27.27
N GLN A 306 -16.35 6.51 28.41
CA GLN A 306 -17.29 6.83 29.48
C GLN A 306 -18.43 7.76 28.99
N GLU A 307 -18.07 8.83 28.26
CA GLU A 307 -19.04 9.76 27.69
C GLU A 307 -20.02 9.05 26.75
N LYS A 308 -19.52 8.22 25.84
CA LYS A 308 -20.35 7.45 24.89
C LYS A 308 -21.19 6.37 25.57
N ALA A 309 -20.72 5.79 26.66
CA ALA A 309 -21.48 4.84 27.49
C ALA A 309 -22.49 5.52 28.43
N GLY A 310 -22.56 6.85 28.45
CA GLY A 310 -23.41 7.60 29.33
C GLY A 310 -22.95 7.60 30.79
N ILE A 311 -21.69 7.35 31.08
CA ILE A 311 -21.11 7.24 32.41
C ILE A 311 -20.39 8.53 32.76
N PRO A 312 -20.81 9.25 33.81
CA PRO A 312 -20.17 10.49 34.24
C PRO A 312 -18.69 10.25 34.60
N VAL A 313 -17.79 11.12 34.13
CA VAL A 313 -16.32 11.03 34.40
C VAL A 313 -16.00 11.00 35.89
N LYS A 314 -16.87 11.62 36.75
CA LYS A 314 -16.67 11.67 38.20
C LYS A 314 -17.31 10.48 38.93
N MET A 315 -18.01 9.57 38.26
CA MET A 315 -18.66 8.42 38.84
C MET A 315 -17.65 7.51 39.53
N THR A 316 -17.97 7.08 40.74
CA THR A 316 -17.15 6.10 41.48
C THR A 316 -17.56 4.68 41.15
N CYS A 317 -16.66 3.71 41.38
CA CYS A 317 -16.95 2.30 41.13
C CYS A 317 -18.06 1.76 42.03
N ALA A 318 -18.24 2.30 43.22
CA ALA A 318 -19.36 1.94 44.11
C ALA A 318 -20.76 2.22 43.51
N ALA A 319 -20.83 3.17 42.57
CA ALA A 319 -22.09 3.52 41.87
C ALA A 319 -22.25 2.80 40.52
N LEU A 320 -21.30 1.94 40.15
CA LEU A 320 -21.29 1.22 38.87
C LEU A 320 -22.16 -0.03 38.97
N ASP A 321 -23.34 0.02 38.37
CA ASP A 321 -24.30 -1.09 38.29
C ASP A 321 -24.05 -1.98 37.04
N GLU A 322 -24.70 -3.13 36.97
CA GLU A 322 -24.57 -4.07 35.85
C GLU A 322 -24.93 -3.41 34.51
N LYS A 323 -25.98 -2.56 34.49
CA LYS A 323 -26.36 -1.84 33.27
C LYS A 323 -25.21 -0.93 32.75
N SER A 324 -24.52 -0.28 33.67
CA SER A 324 -23.37 0.58 33.37
C SER A 324 -22.18 -0.24 32.89
N ILE A 325 -21.94 -1.42 33.47
CA ILE A 325 -20.87 -2.34 33.03
C ILE A 325 -21.17 -2.85 31.60
N ASP A 326 -22.40 -3.25 31.35
CA ASP A 326 -22.81 -3.69 29.99
C ASP A 326 -22.71 -2.55 28.97
N ALA A 327 -23.04 -1.31 29.35
CA ALA A 327 -22.90 -0.14 28.49
C ALA A 327 -21.41 0.14 28.15
N LEU A 328 -20.51 -0.02 29.12
CA LEU A 328 -19.04 0.09 28.88
C LEU A 328 -18.57 -0.99 27.92
N LEU A 329 -18.93 -2.25 28.17
CA LEU A 329 -18.58 -3.36 27.29
C LEU A 329 -19.06 -3.11 25.87
N HIS A 330 -20.36 -2.81 25.70
CA HIS A 330 -20.94 -2.56 24.39
C HIS A 330 -20.26 -1.40 23.67
N THR A 331 -19.98 -0.31 24.38
CA THR A 331 -19.29 0.85 23.78
C THR A 331 -17.87 0.51 23.34
N CYS A 332 -17.17 -0.34 24.06
CA CYS A 332 -15.82 -0.80 23.67
C CYS A 332 -15.85 -1.77 22.48
N ARG A 333 -16.89 -2.63 22.38
CA ARG A 333 -17.06 -3.60 21.28
C ARG A 333 -17.55 -2.96 19.98
N ALA A 334 -18.38 -1.97 20.09
CA ALA A 334 -19.06 -1.34 18.95
C ALA A 334 -18.86 0.19 18.94
N PHE A 335 -17.60 0.63 19.02
CA PHE A 335 -17.30 2.05 18.95
C PHE A 335 -17.44 2.53 17.51
N ARG A 336 -18.45 3.35 17.24
CA ARG A 336 -18.79 3.78 15.88
C ARG A 336 -18.25 5.15 15.51
N LEU A 337 -17.75 5.25 14.27
CA LEU A 337 -17.33 6.47 13.60
C LEU A 337 -18.00 6.59 12.24
N THR A 338 -18.59 7.76 11.96
CA THR A 338 -19.02 8.09 10.60
C THR A 338 -17.78 8.41 9.75
N ILE A 339 -17.64 7.74 8.61
CA ILE A 339 -16.56 7.99 7.66
C ILE A 339 -17.03 9.06 6.67
N THR A 340 -16.23 10.10 6.49
CA THR A 340 -16.50 11.21 5.55
C THR A 340 -15.69 11.11 4.26
N GLY A 341 -14.70 10.21 4.20
CA GLY A 341 -13.86 9.98 3.04
C GLY A 341 -12.49 9.39 3.41
N THR A 342 -11.56 9.53 2.51
CA THR A 342 -10.16 9.10 2.68
C THR A 342 -9.21 10.29 2.58
N LYS A 343 -7.97 10.11 3.03
CA LYS A 343 -6.89 11.01 2.66
C LYS A 343 -6.57 10.88 1.17
N ASP A 344 -5.92 11.87 0.63
CA ASP A 344 -5.58 12.08 -0.77
C ASP A 344 -4.32 11.34 -1.24
N PHE A 345 -3.92 11.60 -2.49
CA PHE A 345 -2.76 11.01 -3.13
C PHE A 345 -1.42 11.39 -2.50
N ASP A 346 -1.34 12.50 -1.77
CA ASP A 346 -0.09 12.92 -1.09
C ASP A 346 0.26 12.02 0.10
N THR A 347 -0.75 11.36 0.67
CA THR A 347 -0.62 10.54 1.89
C THR A 347 -0.88 9.05 1.70
N CYS A 348 -1.55 8.64 0.62
CA CYS A 348 -1.78 7.22 0.34
C CYS A 348 -0.46 6.49 0.03
N GLN A 349 -0.43 5.17 0.26
CA GLN A 349 0.76 4.37 -0.07
C GLN A 349 0.75 3.88 -1.51
N LEU A 350 -0.46 3.71 -2.10
CA LEU A 350 -0.65 3.30 -3.48
C LEU A 350 -2.01 3.77 -4.02
N CYS A 351 -2.27 3.46 -5.30
CA CYS A 351 -3.56 3.70 -5.95
C CYS A 351 -4.23 2.37 -6.29
N ALA A 352 -5.54 2.31 -6.13
CA ALA A 352 -6.39 1.38 -6.86
C ALA A 352 -6.76 2.03 -8.21
N GLY A 353 -6.95 1.24 -9.26
CA GLY A 353 -7.05 1.75 -10.62
C GLY A 353 -5.69 1.93 -11.30
N GLY A 354 -5.70 2.23 -12.58
CA GLY A 354 -4.48 2.32 -13.40
C GLY A 354 -4.73 1.86 -14.83
N VAL A 355 -3.68 1.53 -15.56
CA VAL A 355 -3.77 1.03 -16.95
C VAL A 355 -4.50 -0.31 -16.96
N ASP A 356 -5.48 -0.43 -17.83
CA ASP A 356 -6.30 -1.61 -18.00
C ASP A 356 -5.46 -2.82 -18.45
N LEU A 357 -5.57 -3.91 -17.69
CA LEU A 357 -4.81 -5.13 -17.90
C LEU A 357 -5.24 -5.91 -19.14
N SER A 358 -6.48 -5.73 -19.61
CA SER A 358 -7.02 -6.45 -20.78
C SER A 358 -6.22 -6.18 -22.07
N ALA A 359 -5.57 -5.01 -22.14
CA ALA A 359 -4.70 -4.64 -23.25
C ALA A 359 -3.31 -5.31 -23.22
N LEU A 360 -2.97 -6.02 -22.15
CA LEU A 360 -1.63 -6.57 -21.91
C LEU A 360 -1.63 -8.09 -21.95
N SER A 361 -0.46 -8.69 -22.25
CA SER A 361 -0.20 -10.11 -22.07
C SER A 361 0.39 -10.36 -20.68
N PRO A 362 -0.22 -11.21 -19.82
CA PRO A 362 0.37 -11.55 -18.53
C PRO A 362 1.67 -12.35 -18.66
N GLU A 363 1.89 -13.02 -19.78
CA GLU A 363 3.10 -13.81 -20.05
C GLU A 363 4.33 -12.91 -20.28
N THR A 364 4.12 -11.72 -20.87
CA THR A 364 5.23 -10.85 -21.33
C THR A 364 5.18 -9.44 -20.77
N MET A 365 4.05 -9.01 -20.23
CA MET A 365 3.74 -7.61 -19.85
C MET A 365 3.73 -6.65 -21.06
N GLU A 366 3.69 -7.17 -22.30
CA GLU A 366 3.64 -6.39 -23.54
C GLU A 366 2.20 -5.97 -23.86
N CYS A 367 2.03 -4.79 -24.45
CA CYS A 367 0.78 -4.35 -25.02
C CYS A 367 0.44 -5.17 -26.27
N ARG A 368 -0.72 -5.84 -26.27
CA ARG A 368 -1.16 -6.73 -27.36
C ARG A 368 -1.34 -5.99 -28.70
N SER A 369 -1.78 -4.74 -28.65
CA SER A 369 -2.06 -3.91 -29.83
C SER A 369 -0.88 -3.05 -30.28
N VAL A 370 0.15 -2.88 -29.43
CA VAL A 370 1.26 -1.95 -29.65
C VAL A 370 2.59 -2.67 -29.38
N PRO A 371 3.16 -3.36 -30.38
CA PRO A 371 4.39 -4.14 -30.21
C PRO A 371 5.56 -3.31 -29.69
N GLY A 372 6.38 -3.90 -28.81
CA GLY A 372 7.55 -3.26 -28.20
C GLY A 372 7.20 -2.25 -27.10
N LEU A 373 5.93 -2.17 -26.65
CA LEU A 373 5.50 -1.37 -25.50
C LEU A 373 5.13 -2.28 -24.33
N TYR A 374 5.83 -2.13 -23.22
CA TYR A 374 5.69 -2.93 -22.01
C TYR A 374 5.32 -2.06 -20.81
N PHE A 375 4.71 -2.67 -19.81
CA PHE A 375 4.27 -1.98 -18.59
C PHE A 375 4.68 -2.76 -17.34
N ALA A 376 4.98 -2.06 -16.24
CA ALA A 376 5.27 -2.73 -14.97
C ALA A 376 4.99 -1.83 -13.74
N GLY A 377 4.75 -2.47 -12.61
CA GLY A 377 4.56 -1.84 -11.31
C GLY A 377 3.20 -1.17 -11.14
N GLU A 378 3.18 -0.16 -10.28
CA GLU A 378 1.96 0.54 -9.85
C GLU A 378 1.28 1.40 -10.93
N LEU A 379 1.80 1.46 -12.14
CA LEU A 379 1.13 2.08 -13.28
C LEU A 379 -0.09 1.28 -13.72
N LEU A 380 -0.09 -0.01 -13.43
CA LEU A 380 -1.13 -0.98 -13.78
C LEU A 380 -2.23 -1.03 -12.72
N ASP A 381 -3.44 -1.40 -13.12
CA ASP A 381 -4.58 -1.61 -12.21
C ASP A 381 -4.41 -2.89 -11.39
N VAL A 382 -3.39 -2.89 -10.54
CA VAL A 382 -3.09 -3.96 -9.57
C VAL A 382 -2.68 -3.33 -8.26
N ASP A 383 -3.45 -3.58 -7.21
CA ASP A 383 -3.14 -3.17 -5.84
C ASP A 383 -3.24 -4.37 -4.89
N GLY A 384 -2.28 -4.48 -3.98
CA GLY A 384 -2.24 -5.53 -2.98
C GLY A 384 -2.36 -4.99 -1.55
N PRO A 385 -2.57 -5.87 -0.57
CA PRO A 385 -2.58 -5.52 0.85
C PRO A 385 -1.29 -4.83 1.31
N CYS A 386 -1.33 -4.27 2.52
CA CYS A 386 -0.10 -3.90 3.24
C CYS A 386 0.73 -5.14 3.52
N GLY A 387 2.08 -5.01 3.47
CA GLY A 387 2.91 -6.10 3.96
C GLY A 387 3.80 -6.78 2.91
N GLY A 388 4.30 -6.05 1.93
CA GLY A 388 5.26 -6.56 0.94
C GLY A 388 4.65 -6.96 -0.40
N TYR A 389 3.33 -7.09 -0.48
CA TYR A 389 2.61 -7.48 -1.70
C TYR A 389 2.89 -6.52 -2.88
N ASN A 390 2.79 -5.21 -2.66
CA ASN A 390 2.95 -4.21 -3.72
C ASN A 390 4.39 -4.11 -4.23
N LEU A 391 5.38 -4.34 -3.38
CA LEU A 391 6.76 -4.47 -3.83
C LEU A 391 6.98 -5.79 -4.58
N GLN A 392 6.36 -6.91 -4.13
CA GLN A 392 6.41 -8.16 -4.91
C GLN A 392 5.81 -7.97 -6.30
N TRP A 393 4.67 -7.30 -6.44
CA TRP A 393 4.12 -6.94 -7.75
C TRP A 393 5.10 -6.14 -8.60
N ALA A 394 5.76 -5.13 -8.00
CA ALA A 394 6.73 -4.33 -8.70
C ALA A 394 7.94 -5.16 -9.18
N TRP A 395 8.41 -6.11 -8.35
CA TRP A 395 9.50 -7.00 -8.73
C TRP A 395 9.09 -7.96 -9.83
N SER A 396 7.95 -8.66 -9.68
CA SER A 396 7.48 -9.66 -10.63
C SER A 396 7.17 -9.05 -11.99
N SER A 397 6.35 -8.01 -12.04
CA SER A 397 6.00 -7.33 -13.29
C SER A 397 7.21 -6.69 -13.96
N GLY A 398 8.12 -6.08 -13.18
CA GLY A 398 9.37 -5.52 -13.69
C GLY A 398 10.28 -6.59 -14.30
N TYR A 399 10.44 -7.72 -13.62
CA TYR A 399 11.25 -8.83 -14.11
C TYR A 399 10.71 -9.41 -15.43
N VAL A 400 9.40 -9.69 -15.47
CA VAL A 400 8.76 -10.25 -16.67
C VAL A 400 8.85 -9.27 -17.84
N ALA A 401 8.50 -8.00 -17.66
CA ALA A 401 8.58 -6.98 -18.69
C ALA A 401 10.03 -6.81 -19.20
N GLY A 402 10.99 -6.72 -18.29
CA GLY A 402 12.40 -6.53 -18.65
C GLY A 402 12.97 -7.68 -19.45
N ARG A 403 12.68 -8.92 -19.05
CA ARG A 403 13.14 -10.12 -19.75
C ARG A 403 12.59 -10.19 -21.17
N HIS A 404 11.29 -9.93 -21.36
CA HIS A 404 10.63 -10.04 -22.66
C HIS A 404 10.92 -8.85 -23.58
N ALA A 405 11.13 -7.66 -23.06
CA ALA A 405 11.52 -6.50 -23.85
C ALA A 405 12.90 -6.63 -24.50
N ALA A 406 13.76 -7.54 -24.00
CA ALA A 406 15.10 -7.79 -24.50
C ALA A 406 15.16 -8.81 -25.66
N ILE A 407 14.12 -9.60 -25.85
CA ILE A 407 14.01 -10.65 -26.88
C ILE A 407 13.30 -10.08 -28.11
#